data_bdd65abb646e13aa3d2f86a569431e8b
#
_entry.id   bdd65abb646e13aa3d2f86a569431e8b
#
_cell.length_a   1.000
_cell.length_b   1.000
_cell.length_c   1.000
_cell.angle_alpha   90.00
_cell.angle_beta   90.00
_cell.angle_gamma   90.00
#
_symmetry.space_group_name_H-M   'P 1'
#
loop_
_entity.id
_entity.type
_entity.pdbx_description
1 polymer ?
#
loop_
_entity_poly.entity_id
_entity_poly.type
_entity_poly.pdbx_seq_one_letter_code
_entity_poly.pdbx_strand_id
1 'polypeptide(L)'
;FVQIARGCGACLNFNGALILVPMLRHLLTWLRQSLIGGLLPIDDSIAFHKLVGHVMMAFALVHTAAHLVNYSSLSESMGHYLFSTQAGLTGVLLTAVFVVMWVCAMDFIRRGGHFELFYFTHFFFILWFGFALFHGPSFWQWVLLPVAGYVIERIVRTVRTSRKMPVTAIEALPSS
;
A
#
# COMPACT_ATOMS: atom_id res chain seq x y z
N PHE A 1 -18.25 19.15 6.60
CA PHE A 1 -17.45 17.91 6.64
C PHE A 1 -17.26 17.24 5.28
N VAL A 2 -18.20 17.41 4.31
CA VAL A 2 -18.08 16.83 2.94
C VAL A 2 -16.75 17.25 2.28
N GLN A 3 -16.34 18.52 2.40
CA GLN A 3 -15.08 19.01 1.82
C GLN A 3 -13.85 18.34 2.44
N ILE A 4 -13.89 18.10 3.76
CA ILE A 4 -12.83 17.39 4.48
C ILE A 4 -12.74 15.97 3.97
N ALA A 5 -13.87 15.25 3.88
CA ALA A 5 -13.91 13.89 3.36
C ALA A 5 -13.33 13.80 1.92
N ARG A 6 -13.71 14.74 1.04
CA ARG A 6 -13.19 14.81 -0.34
C ARG A 6 -11.68 15.09 -0.38
N GLY A 7 -11.20 16.04 0.43
CA GLY A 7 -9.77 16.38 0.52
C GLY A 7 -8.96 15.18 1.01
N CYS A 8 -9.39 14.53 2.10
CA CYS A 8 -8.74 13.32 2.59
C CYS A 8 -8.79 12.17 1.58
N GLY A 9 -9.90 12.02 0.83
CA GLY A 9 -10.00 11.03 -0.25
C GLY A 9 -9.00 11.27 -1.37
N ALA A 10 -8.78 12.53 -1.77
CA ALA A 10 -7.75 12.88 -2.75
C ALA A 10 -6.33 12.58 -2.24
N CYS A 11 -6.06 12.90 -0.96
CA CYS A 11 -4.78 12.54 -0.32
C CYS A 11 -4.58 11.03 -0.25
N LEU A 12 -5.63 10.25 0.03
CA LEU A 12 -5.58 8.78 0.04
C LEU A 12 -5.30 8.23 -1.36
N ASN A 13 -5.90 8.77 -2.41
CA ASN A 13 -5.63 8.38 -3.79
C ASN A 13 -4.15 8.60 -4.15
N PHE A 14 -3.60 9.78 -3.86
CA PHE A 14 -2.20 10.10 -4.12
C PHE A 14 -1.26 9.19 -3.33
N ASN A 15 -1.48 9.03 -2.02
CA ASN A 15 -0.64 8.19 -1.18
C ASN A 15 -0.79 6.70 -1.50
N GLY A 16 -1.97 6.26 -1.95
CA GLY A 16 -2.20 4.90 -2.44
C GLY A 16 -1.39 4.56 -3.70
N ALA A 17 -1.15 5.56 -4.57
CA ALA A 17 -0.20 5.42 -5.67
C ALA A 17 1.25 5.45 -5.17
N LEU A 18 1.56 6.39 -4.30
CA LEU A 18 2.92 6.63 -3.79
C LEU A 18 3.47 5.45 -2.98
N ILE A 19 2.63 4.74 -2.21
CA ILE A 19 3.07 3.63 -1.34
C ILE A 19 3.67 2.46 -2.12
N LEU A 20 3.33 2.30 -3.41
CA LEU A 20 3.88 1.27 -4.27
C LEU A 20 5.26 1.62 -4.83
N VAL A 21 5.57 2.92 -4.99
CA VAL A 21 6.83 3.38 -5.61
C VAL A 21 8.07 2.83 -4.92
N PRO A 22 8.18 2.85 -3.56
CA PRO A 22 9.32 2.25 -2.86
C PRO A 22 9.47 0.75 -3.05
N MET A 23 8.45 0.08 -3.55
CA MET A 23 8.46 -1.37 -3.80
C MET A 23 8.94 -1.71 -5.22
N LEU A 24 9.10 -0.73 -6.10
CA LEU A 24 9.60 -0.88 -7.47
C LEU A 24 11.13 -0.93 -7.49
N ARG A 25 11.70 -2.10 -7.19
CA ARG A 25 13.15 -2.28 -7.01
C ARG A 25 13.97 -1.96 -8.27
N HIS A 26 13.49 -2.33 -9.45
CA HIS A 26 14.18 -2.01 -10.71
C HIS A 26 14.16 -0.51 -10.98
N LEU A 27 13.02 0.15 -10.74
CA LEU A 27 12.91 1.60 -10.83
C LEU A 27 13.89 2.27 -9.86
N LEU A 28 13.91 1.85 -8.58
CA LEU A 28 14.83 2.40 -7.59
C LEU A 28 16.30 2.19 -7.96
N THR A 29 16.66 1.02 -8.51
CA THR A 29 18.01 0.74 -8.97
C THR A 29 18.40 1.65 -10.15
N TRP A 30 17.49 1.85 -11.09
CA TRP A 30 17.69 2.76 -12.21
C TRP A 30 17.81 4.22 -11.73
N LEU A 31 16.94 4.66 -10.84
CA LEU A 31 17.00 6.01 -10.25
C LEU A 31 18.33 6.24 -9.50
N ARG A 32 18.81 5.24 -8.75
CA ARG A 32 20.09 5.34 -8.03
C ARG A 32 21.28 5.59 -8.96
N GLN A 33 21.24 5.05 -10.17
CA GLN A 33 22.29 5.22 -11.18
C GLN A 33 22.14 6.53 -11.99
N SER A 34 21.04 7.25 -11.82
CA SER A 34 20.78 8.51 -12.49
C SER A 34 21.26 9.71 -11.66
N LEU A 35 21.29 10.91 -12.27
CA LEU A 35 21.56 12.17 -11.56
C LEU A 35 20.60 12.43 -10.40
N ILE A 36 19.37 11.90 -10.49
CA ILE A 36 18.34 12.03 -9.45
C ILE A 36 18.68 11.20 -8.20
N GLY A 37 19.46 10.12 -8.37
CA GLY A 37 19.86 9.24 -7.27
C GLY A 37 20.65 9.94 -6.16
N GLY A 38 21.40 10.98 -6.51
CA GLY A 38 22.10 11.81 -5.51
C GLY A 38 21.21 12.80 -4.74
N LEU A 39 19.98 13.04 -5.23
CA LEU A 39 19.03 13.98 -4.62
C LEU A 39 17.97 13.28 -3.76
N LEU A 40 17.71 11.99 -4.00
CA LEU A 40 16.67 11.22 -3.32
C LEU A 40 17.29 10.21 -2.35
N PRO A 41 16.79 10.09 -1.11
CA PRO A 41 17.23 9.08 -0.15
C PRO A 41 16.66 7.69 -0.52
N ILE A 42 17.10 7.14 -1.67
CA ILE A 42 16.58 5.89 -2.23
C ILE A 42 16.85 4.71 -1.30
N ASP A 43 17.92 4.78 -0.51
CA ASP A 43 18.31 3.74 0.44
C ASP A 43 17.30 3.62 1.59
N ASP A 44 16.60 4.71 1.93
CA ASP A 44 15.55 4.74 2.95
C ASP A 44 14.15 4.39 2.42
N SER A 45 14.07 3.73 1.27
CA SER A 45 12.80 3.39 0.60
C SER A 45 11.80 2.64 1.50
N ILE A 46 12.28 1.77 2.40
CA ILE A 46 11.42 1.04 3.36
C ILE A 46 10.91 1.99 4.46
N ALA A 47 11.75 2.90 4.96
CA ALA A 47 11.32 3.90 5.93
C ALA A 47 10.28 4.84 5.31
N PHE A 48 10.49 5.24 4.06
CA PHE A 48 9.52 6.04 3.31
C PHE A 48 8.18 5.31 3.11
N HIS A 49 8.20 4.01 2.74
CA HIS A 49 6.98 3.20 2.64
C HIS A 49 6.20 3.17 3.96
N LYS A 50 6.88 3.01 5.10
CA LYS A 50 6.26 3.05 6.42
C LYS A 50 5.64 4.42 6.72
N LEU A 51 6.38 5.50 6.43
CA LEU A 51 5.89 6.87 6.62
C LEU A 51 4.59 7.10 5.82
N VAL A 52 4.59 6.74 4.53
CA VAL A 52 3.39 6.84 3.69
C VAL A 52 2.23 6.01 4.28
N GLY A 53 2.49 4.81 4.77
CA GLY A 53 1.49 3.98 5.45
C GLY A 53 0.88 4.66 6.69
N HIS A 54 1.69 5.33 7.52
CA HIS A 54 1.18 6.09 8.67
C HIS A 54 0.36 7.31 8.24
N VAL A 55 0.82 8.04 7.23
CA VAL A 55 0.10 9.18 6.65
C VAL A 55 -1.25 8.74 6.08
N MET A 56 -1.29 7.63 5.35
CA MET A 56 -2.53 7.05 4.84
C MET A 56 -3.50 6.68 5.98
N MET A 57 -3.00 6.09 7.07
CA MET A 57 -3.86 5.76 8.23
C MET A 57 -4.46 7.03 8.83
N ALA A 58 -3.68 8.09 9.01
CA ALA A 58 -4.19 9.36 9.53
C ALA A 58 -5.29 9.94 8.63
N PHE A 59 -5.08 9.98 7.31
CA PHE A 59 -6.10 10.45 6.37
C PHE A 59 -7.33 9.52 6.31
N ALA A 60 -7.16 8.20 6.42
CA ALA A 60 -8.26 7.26 6.45
C ALA A 60 -9.16 7.48 7.67
N LEU A 61 -8.58 7.70 8.85
CA LEU A 61 -9.33 8.00 10.08
C LEU A 61 -10.11 9.31 9.95
N VAL A 62 -9.48 10.38 9.47
CA VAL A 62 -10.15 11.68 9.27
C VAL A 62 -11.25 11.58 8.21
N HIS A 63 -10.98 10.87 7.10
CA HIS A 63 -11.96 10.60 6.04
C HIS A 63 -13.19 9.87 6.56
N THR A 64 -12.98 8.79 7.29
CA THR A 64 -14.05 7.99 7.90
C THR A 64 -14.83 8.81 8.92
N ALA A 65 -14.17 9.52 9.82
CA ALA A 65 -14.82 10.39 10.80
C ALA A 65 -15.68 11.47 10.12
N ALA A 66 -15.17 12.11 9.06
CA ALA A 66 -15.91 13.13 8.32
C ALA A 66 -17.18 12.54 7.65
N HIS A 67 -17.11 11.30 7.12
CA HIS A 67 -18.29 10.61 6.59
C HIS A 67 -19.29 10.23 7.69
N LEU A 68 -18.85 9.75 8.85
CA LEU A 68 -19.73 9.46 9.97
C LEU A 68 -20.50 10.71 10.44
N VAL A 69 -19.81 11.86 10.54
CA VAL A 69 -20.46 13.13 10.85
C VAL A 69 -21.45 13.55 9.76
N ASN A 70 -21.11 13.35 8.48
CA ASN A 70 -22.05 13.63 7.39
C ASN A 70 -23.30 12.74 7.48
N TYR A 71 -23.14 11.43 7.74
CA TYR A 71 -24.25 10.50 7.82
C TYR A 71 -25.14 10.77 9.04
N SER A 72 -24.58 11.21 10.18
CA SER A 72 -25.37 11.58 11.36
C SER A 72 -26.31 12.77 11.12
N SER A 73 -26.05 13.56 10.06
CA SER A 73 -26.84 14.74 9.69
C SER A 73 -27.90 14.44 8.62
N LEU A 74 -28.03 13.19 8.19
CA LEU A 74 -28.97 12.78 7.14
C LEU A 74 -30.21 12.11 7.74
N SER A 75 -31.27 11.95 6.93
CA SER A 75 -32.58 11.45 7.36
C SER A 75 -32.62 9.95 7.68
N GLU A 76 -31.78 9.16 6.97
CA GLU A 76 -31.73 7.72 7.17
C GLU A 76 -30.81 7.33 8.31
N SER A 77 -30.92 6.09 8.79
CA SER A 77 -30.05 5.60 9.87
C SER A 77 -28.60 5.48 9.40
N MET A 78 -27.65 5.71 10.31
CA MET A 78 -26.22 5.52 10.04
C MET A 78 -25.92 4.09 9.53
N GLY A 79 -26.58 3.08 10.09
CA GLY A 79 -26.47 1.69 9.63
C GLY A 79 -26.85 1.52 8.16
N HIS A 80 -27.89 2.22 7.70
CA HIS A 80 -28.26 2.20 6.29
C HIS A 80 -27.12 2.73 5.40
N TYR A 81 -26.55 3.89 5.73
CA TYR A 81 -25.46 4.46 4.94
C TYR A 81 -24.21 3.60 4.95
N LEU A 82 -23.87 2.96 6.09
CA LEU A 82 -22.65 2.15 6.20
C LEU A 82 -22.77 0.78 5.52
N PHE A 83 -23.93 0.12 5.59
CA PHE A 83 -24.05 -1.28 5.18
C PHE A 83 -24.95 -1.51 3.97
N SER A 84 -25.81 -0.56 3.60
CA SER A 84 -26.70 -0.70 2.47
C SER A 84 -26.30 0.11 1.24
N THR A 85 -25.30 0.99 1.38
CA THR A 85 -24.74 1.71 0.23
C THR A 85 -23.40 1.11 -0.19
N GLN A 86 -23.10 1.12 -1.49
CA GLN A 86 -21.81 0.64 -2.01
C GLN A 86 -20.63 1.40 -1.38
N ALA A 87 -20.71 2.73 -1.31
CA ALA A 87 -19.65 3.56 -0.75
C ALA A 87 -19.42 3.28 0.75
N GLY A 88 -20.51 3.13 1.53
CA GLY A 88 -20.43 2.81 2.94
C GLY A 88 -19.81 1.44 3.19
N LEU A 89 -20.35 0.40 2.55
CA LEU A 89 -19.88 -0.98 2.73
C LEU A 89 -18.41 -1.13 2.32
N THR A 90 -18.04 -0.62 1.16
CA THR A 90 -16.64 -0.68 0.71
C THR A 90 -15.72 0.15 1.61
N GLY A 91 -16.19 1.29 2.13
CA GLY A 91 -15.44 2.11 3.09
C GLY A 91 -15.19 1.40 4.42
N VAL A 92 -16.20 0.69 4.96
CA VAL A 92 -16.04 -0.15 6.17
C VAL A 92 -15.03 -1.26 5.93
N LEU A 93 -15.13 -1.98 4.81
CA LEU A 93 -14.20 -3.06 4.45
C LEU A 93 -12.77 -2.54 4.27
N LEU A 94 -12.59 -1.42 3.55
CA LEU A 94 -11.29 -0.77 3.37
C LEU A 94 -10.66 -0.39 4.71
N THR A 95 -11.42 0.24 5.60
CA THR A 95 -10.93 0.67 6.90
C THR A 95 -10.56 -0.55 7.76
N ALA A 96 -11.39 -1.58 7.80
CA ALA A 96 -11.11 -2.80 8.57
C ALA A 96 -9.84 -3.51 8.08
N VAL A 97 -9.73 -3.75 6.77
CA VAL A 97 -8.55 -4.37 6.17
C VAL A 97 -7.29 -3.54 6.44
N PHE A 98 -7.38 -2.21 6.29
CA PHE A 98 -6.24 -1.35 6.48
C PHE A 98 -5.78 -1.28 7.94
N VAL A 99 -6.71 -1.22 8.90
CA VAL A 99 -6.38 -1.27 10.33
C VAL A 99 -5.66 -2.56 10.68
N VAL A 100 -6.14 -3.72 10.22
CA VAL A 100 -5.47 -5.01 10.46
C VAL A 100 -4.05 -5.01 9.88
N MET A 101 -3.88 -4.59 8.63
CA MET A 101 -2.57 -4.50 7.99
C MET A 101 -1.63 -3.57 8.74
N TRP A 102 -2.14 -2.39 9.14
CA TRP A 102 -1.35 -1.35 9.79
C TRP A 102 -0.90 -1.78 11.19
N VAL A 103 -1.81 -2.35 12.00
CA VAL A 103 -1.49 -2.86 13.35
C VAL A 103 -0.46 -3.99 13.26
N CYS A 104 -0.67 -4.96 12.35
CA CYS A 104 0.25 -6.08 12.19
C CYS A 104 1.63 -5.65 11.62
N ALA A 105 1.71 -4.49 10.97
CA ALA A 105 2.98 -3.93 10.48
C ALA A 105 3.77 -3.15 11.54
N MET A 106 3.19 -2.90 12.73
CA MET A 106 3.89 -2.23 13.83
C MET A 106 5.10 -3.03 14.31
N ASP A 107 6.14 -2.33 14.75
CA ASP A 107 7.40 -2.94 15.16
C ASP A 107 7.24 -3.92 16.34
N PHE A 108 6.27 -3.69 17.25
CA PHE A 108 6.00 -4.60 18.36
C PHE A 108 5.45 -5.97 17.92
N ILE A 109 4.77 -6.06 16.77
CA ILE A 109 4.35 -7.34 16.18
C ILE A 109 5.45 -7.86 15.25
N ARG A 110 5.86 -7.04 14.28
CA ARG A 110 6.78 -7.45 13.22
C ARG A 110 8.15 -7.89 13.73
N ARG A 111 8.68 -7.23 14.78
CA ARG A 111 9.97 -7.53 15.41
C ARG A 111 9.83 -8.29 16.73
N GLY A 112 8.62 -8.38 17.28
CA GLY A 112 8.31 -9.05 18.55
C GLY A 112 8.12 -10.56 18.45
N GLY A 113 8.67 -11.22 17.43
CA GLY A 113 8.55 -12.67 17.25
C GLY A 113 7.35 -13.13 16.42
N HIS A 114 6.49 -12.21 15.95
CA HIS A 114 5.28 -12.53 15.17
C HIS A 114 5.38 -12.07 13.70
N PHE A 115 6.56 -12.24 13.10
CA PHE A 115 6.82 -11.82 11.72
C PHE A 115 5.87 -12.47 10.70
N GLU A 116 5.48 -13.72 10.93
CA GLU A 116 4.54 -14.43 10.06
C GLU A 116 3.17 -13.76 10.00
N LEU A 117 2.68 -13.27 11.16
CA LEU A 117 1.42 -12.55 11.22
C LEU A 117 1.48 -11.28 10.36
N PHE A 118 2.56 -10.50 10.50
CA PHE A 118 2.80 -9.35 9.61
C PHE A 118 2.85 -9.77 8.15
N TYR A 119 3.60 -10.84 7.82
CA TYR A 119 3.81 -11.27 6.45
C TYR A 119 2.50 -11.64 5.76
N PHE A 120 1.66 -12.48 6.38
CA PHE A 120 0.40 -12.91 5.79
C PHE A 120 -0.65 -11.79 5.75
N THR A 121 -0.79 -11.01 6.82
CA THR A 121 -1.77 -9.92 6.83
C THR A 121 -1.38 -8.81 5.86
N HIS A 122 -0.09 -8.62 5.57
CA HIS A 122 0.34 -7.62 4.62
C HIS A 122 -0.11 -7.90 3.18
N PHE A 123 -0.32 -9.17 2.81
CA PHE A 123 -0.93 -9.52 1.51
C PHE A 123 -2.37 -9.03 1.35
N PHE A 124 -3.04 -8.62 2.40
CA PHE A 124 -4.36 -8.00 2.31
C PHE A 124 -4.34 -6.67 1.55
N PHE A 125 -3.15 -6.14 1.23
CA PHE A 125 -3.06 -5.00 0.32
C PHE A 125 -3.75 -5.27 -1.03
N ILE A 126 -3.75 -6.52 -1.52
CA ILE A 126 -4.44 -6.91 -2.76
C ILE A 126 -5.94 -6.68 -2.62
N LEU A 127 -6.53 -7.10 -1.50
CA LEU A 127 -7.95 -6.87 -1.20
C LEU A 127 -8.22 -5.38 -1.02
N TRP A 128 -7.32 -4.67 -0.33
CA TRP A 128 -7.45 -3.24 -0.10
C TRP A 128 -7.47 -2.45 -1.43
N PHE A 129 -6.54 -2.72 -2.34
CA PHE A 129 -6.55 -2.11 -3.67
C PHE A 129 -7.79 -2.48 -4.47
N GLY A 130 -8.23 -3.74 -4.41
CA GLY A 130 -9.48 -4.19 -5.03
C GLY A 130 -10.68 -3.39 -4.55
N PHE A 131 -10.90 -3.30 -3.24
CA PHE A 131 -12.00 -2.51 -2.68
C PHE A 131 -11.88 -1.01 -2.98
N ALA A 132 -10.66 -0.45 -3.00
CA ALA A 132 -10.43 0.95 -3.31
C ALA A 132 -10.86 1.31 -4.75
N LEU A 133 -10.70 0.41 -5.71
CA LEU A 133 -11.18 0.59 -7.09
C LEU A 133 -12.72 0.72 -7.15
N PHE A 134 -13.45 0.02 -6.28
CA PHE A 134 -14.91 0.10 -6.21
C PHE A 134 -15.40 1.27 -5.34
N HIS A 135 -14.59 1.68 -4.36
CA HIS A 135 -14.94 2.75 -3.44
C HIS A 135 -14.74 4.14 -4.04
N GLY A 136 -13.59 4.34 -4.71
CA GLY A 136 -13.19 5.63 -5.27
C GLY A 136 -13.22 5.64 -6.80
N PRO A 137 -14.18 6.33 -7.46
CA PRO A 137 -14.34 6.28 -8.92
C PRO A 137 -13.11 6.79 -9.68
N SER A 138 -12.28 7.64 -9.05
CA SER A 138 -11.05 8.18 -9.67
C SER A 138 -9.78 7.46 -9.21
N PHE A 139 -9.85 6.51 -8.29
CA PHE A 139 -8.68 5.86 -7.70
C PHE A 139 -7.83 5.13 -8.73
N TRP A 140 -8.45 4.47 -9.71
CA TRP A 140 -7.76 3.75 -10.77
C TRP A 140 -6.80 4.63 -11.58
N GLN A 141 -7.12 5.92 -11.77
CA GLN A 141 -6.28 6.87 -12.52
C GLN A 141 -4.94 7.11 -11.81
N TRP A 142 -4.94 7.11 -10.48
CA TRP A 142 -3.75 7.32 -9.67
C TRP A 142 -2.86 6.08 -9.62
N VAL A 143 -3.46 4.90 -9.52
CA VAL A 143 -2.71 3.67 -9.26
C VAL A 143 -2.35 2.89 -10.53
N LEU A 144 -2.88 3.24 -11.68
CA LEU A 144 -2.66 2.52 -12.93
C LEU A 144 -1.17 2.32 -13.23
N LEU A 145 -0.39 3.39 -13.23
CA LEU A 145 1.04 3.33 -13.54
C LEU A 145 1.85 2.61 -12.45
N PRO A 146 1.73 2.93 -11.14
CA PRO A 146 2.44 2.19 -10.10
C PRO A 146 2.08 0.71 -10.04
N VAL A 147 0.80 0.35 -10.20
CA VAL A 147 0.36 -1.05 -10.21
C VAL A 147 0.89 -1.78 -11.44
N ALA A 148 0.80 -1.18 -12.63
CA ALA A 148 1.36 -1.77 -13.84
C ALA A 148 2.87 -2.00 -13.70
N GLY A 149 3.62 -1.01 -13.20
CA GLY A 149 5.04 -1.13 -12.89
C GLY A 149 5.33 -2.27 -11.91
N TYR A 150 4.55 -2.36 -10.84
CA TYR A 150 4.68 -3.42 -9.83
C TYR A 150 4.43 -4.81 -10.42
N VAL A 151 3.36 -4.97 -11.22
CA VAL A 151 3.03 -6.25 -11.86
C VAL A 151 4.12 -6.66 -12.85
N ILE A 152 4.58 -5.74 -13.70
CA ILE A 152 5.68 -5.99 -14.66
C ILE A 152 6.94 -6.43 -13.89
N GLU A 153 7.31 -5.72 -12.83
CA GLU A 153 8.48 -6.03 -12.03
C GLU A 153 8.36 -7.41 -11.37
N ARG A 154 7.17 -7.78 -10.89
CA ARG A 154 6.90 -9.12 -10.33
C ARG A 154 7.03 -10.21 -11.38
N ILE A 155 6.49 -10.01 -12.59
CA ILE A 155 6.59 -10.95 -13.70
C ILE A 155 8.06 -11.14 -14.11
N VAL A 156 8.79 -10.05 -14.35
CA VAL A 156 10.22 -10.09 -14.71
C VAL A 156 11.03 -10.84 -13.66
N ARG A 157 10.78 -10.59 -12.39
CA ARG A 157 11.44 -11.27 -11.28
C ARG A 157 11.14 -12.77 -11.28
N THR A 158 9.88 -13.15 -11.41
CA THR A 158 9.48 -14.57 -11.45
C THR A 158 10.12 -15.31 -12.61
N VAL A 159 10.08 -14.72 -13.81
CA VAL A 159 10.72 -15.30 -15.02
C VAL A 159 12.23 -15.46 -14.83
N ARG A 160 12.91 -14.47 -14.26
CA ARG A 160 14.36 -14.57 -14.00
C ARG A 160 14.71 -15.63 -12.97
N THR A 161 13.92 -15.73 -11.89
CA THR A 161 14.16 -16.72 -10.81
C THR A 161 13.87 -18.15 -11.29
N SER A 162 12.94 -18.33 -12.24
CA SER A 162 12.61 -19.64 -12.80
C SER A 162 13.66 -20.18 -13.79
N ARG A 163 14.61 -19.34 -14.22
CA ARG A 163 15.70 -19.80 -15.10
C ARG A 163 16.70 -20.57 -14.26
N LYS A 164 16.83 -21.87 -14.53
CA LYS A 164 17.87 -22.73 -13.94
C LYS A 164 19.22 -22.26 -14.44
N MET A 165 20.11 -21.83 -13.55
CA MET A 165 21.51 -21.59 -13.88
C MET A 165 22.30 -22.88 -13.63
N PRO A 166 22.95 -23.48 -14.64
CA PRO A 166 23.84 -24.60 -14.40
C PRO A 166 25.07 -24.12 -13.64
N VAL A 167 25.39 -24.80 -12.54
CA VAL A 167 26.68 -24.60 -11.84
C VAL A 167 27.73 -25.29 -12.69
N THR A 168 28.60 -24.51 -13.33
CA THR A 168 29.64 -25.01 -14.27
C THR A 168 30.96 -25.32 -13.60
N ALA A 169 31.27 -24.69 -12.46
CA ALA A 169 32.47 -24.96 -11.66
C ALA A 169 32.26 -24.55 -10.20
N ILE A 170 32.84 -25.30 -9.29
CA ILE A 170 32.97 -24.94 -7.88
C ILE A 170 34.49 -24.95 -7.57
N GLU A 171 35.07 -23.77 -7.37
CA GLU A 171 36.44 -23.65 -6.86
C GLU A 171 36.41 -23.53 -5.34
N ALA A 172 37.10 -24.41 -4.64
CA ALA A 172 37.35 -24.30 -3.22
C ALA A 172 38.44 -23.24 -2.99
N LEU A 173 38.06 -22.14 -2.34
CA LEU A 173 39.05 -21.14 -1.93
C LEU A 173 39.91 -21.73 -0.80
N PRO A 174 41.26 -21.53 -0.82
CA PRO A 174 42.13 -21.95 0.26
C PRO A 174 41.73 -21.26 1.54
N SER A 175 41.58 -22.04 2.62
CA SER A 175 41.33 -21.52 3.94
C SER A 175 42.54 -20.69 4.41
N SER A 176 42.38 -19.39 4.57
CA SER A 176 43.37 -18.53 5.23
C SER A 176 43.38 -18.72 6.72
#